data_14cf244765ea75ed41873c87df8ff9be
#
_entry.id   14cf244765ea75ed41873c87df8ff9be
#
_cell.length_a   1.000
_cell.length_b   1.000
_cell.length_c   1.000
_cell.angle_alpha   90.00
_cell.angle_beta   90.00
_cell.angle_gamma   90.00
#
_symmetry.space_group_name_H-M   'P 1'
#
loop_
_entity.id
_entity.type
_entity.pdbx_description
1 polymer ?
#
loop_
_entity_poly.entity_id
_entity_poly.type
_entity_poly.pdbx_seq_one_letter_code
_entity_poly.pdbx_strand_id
1 'polypeptide(L)'
;MTGPQEDTLAAIAERFAALRAVPPDLSDAVAAAFATVAGPDPSPELRTLQAACEKLAHAIDASAQGRPELPYHNRYHFAETVLAMGWLCRVARERGHFPASLAGLGIIAMTGHDWGHDGSCNGHGRLEQEAAEAVLRVVSPLPYSGGDIVRAVIIGTDPARVAENAARAAGKLPAGKLGRDVDLLCKIANEADVFASFLPELASQQSEALAQEWRGTEAGEKVTSYSGRLAFLRTYDCFSTSARSLGLAALRDRQVEAFAHVGAGGSPEDGAAALDRMPQKKARAAYWTALGNG
;
A
#
# COMPACT_ATOMS: atom_id res chain seq x y z
N MET A 1 -3.46 27.51 17.96
CA MET A 1 -3.44 26.03 17.88
C MET A 1 -3.77 25.69 16.43
N THR A 2 -2.76 25.47 15.60
CA THR A 2 -2.93 24.99 14.23
C THR A 2 -3.40 23.54 14.32
N GLY A 3 -4.59 23.25 13.75
CA GLY A 3 -5.12 21.90 13.65
C GLY A 3 -4.13 20.97 12.90
N PRO A 4 -4.30 19.64 12.97
CA PRO A 4 -3.45 18.72 12.25
C PRO A 4 -3.49 19.11 10.77
N GLN A 5 -2.31 19.35 10.20
CA GLN A 5 -2.16 19.66 8.79
C GLN A 5 -2.80 18.51 8.03
N GLU A 6 -3.84 18.79 7.23
CA GLU A 6 -4.45 17.80 6.37
C GLU A 6 -3.35 17.24 5.46
N ASP A 7 -3.00 15.97 5.63
CA ASP A 7 -2.08 15.27 4.74
C ASP A 7 -2.78 15.19 3.38
N THR A 8 -2.49 16.13 2.50
CA THR A 8 -2.99 16.08 1.13
C THR A 8 -2.25 14.98 0.38
N LEU A 9 -2.86 14.40 -0.66
CA LEU A 9 -2.18 13.40 -1.51
C LEU A 9 -0.87 13.95 -2.09
N ALA A 10 -0.79 15.26 -2.32
CA ALA A 10 0.42 15.94 -2.73
C ALA A 10 1.54 15.84 -1.69
N ALA A 11 1.25 16.13 -0.42
CA ALA A 11 2.23 16.02 0.66
C ALA A 11 2.67 14.56 0.87
N ILE A 12 1.76 13.61 0.69
CA ILE A 12 2.08 12.17 0.74
C ILE A 12 3.03 11.79 -0.40
N ALA A 13 2.76 12.24 -1.63
CA ALA A 13 3.64 12.00 -2.78
C ALA A 13 5.04 12.59 -2.57
N GLU A 14 5.13 13.80 -2.01
CA GLU A 14 6.41 14.43 -1.65
C GLU A 14 7.17 13.63 -0.60
N ARG A 15 6.49 13.09 0.41
CA ARG A 15 7.12 12.23 1.42
C ARG A 15 7.65 10.93 0.83
N PHE A 16 6.92 10.29 -0.09
CA PHE A 16 7.40 9.10 -0.78
C PHE A 16 8.58 9.41 -1.71
N ALA A 17 8.55 10.53 -2.41
CA ALA A 17 9.68 10.97 -3.23
C ALA A 17 10.93 11.24 -2.36
N ALA A 18 10.76 11.88 -1.21
CA ALA A 18 11.85 12.12 -0.26
C ALA A 18 12.43 10.81 0.31
N LEU A 19 11.56 9.84 0.61
CA LEU A 19 11.98 8.52 1.08
C LEU A 19 12.85 7.82 0.03
N ARG A 20 12.51 7.91 -1.25
CA ARG A 20 13.29 7.30 -2.34
C ARG A 20 14.59 8.02 -2.66
N ALA A 21 14.79 9.24 -2.16
CA ALA A 21 16.01 10.01 -2.35
C ALA A 21 17.17 9.62 -1.41
N VAL A 22 16.90 8.79 -0.41
CA VAL A 22 17.86 8.31 0.59
C VAL A 22 17.83 6.78 0.66
N PRO A 23 18.89 6.11 1.18
CA PRO A 23 18.81 4.67 1.43
C PRO A 23 17.61 4.31 2.31
N PRO A 24 16.90 3.22 2.02
CA PRO A 24 15.70 2.86 2.76
C PRO A 24 16.05 2.46 4.20
N ASP A 25 15.30 3.03 5.15
CA ASP A 25 15.35 2.71 6.57
C ASP A 25 13.93 2.34 7.03
N LEU A 26 13.71 1.06 7.27
CA LEU A 26 12.40 0.57 7.69
C LEU A 26 12.08 0.96 9.12
N SER A 27 13.08 1.13 9.98
CA SER A 27 12.87 1.54 11.37
C SER A 27 12.28 2.94 11.46
N ASP A 28 12.77 3.88 10.64
CA ASP A 28 12.23 5.24 10.56
C ASP A 28 10.78 5.24 10.04
N ALA A 29 10.48 4.45 9.01
CA ALA A 29 9.12 4.32 8.48
C ALA A 29 8.15 3.71 9.53
N VAL A 30 8.59 2.68 10.24
CA VAL A 30 7.82 2.05 11.33
C VAL A 30 7.57 3.07 12.46
N ALA A 31 8.60 3.77 12.93
CA ALA A 31 8.46 4.77 13.98
C ALA A 31 7.44 5.87 13.58
N ALA A 32 7.51 6.37 12.34
CA ALA A 32 6.60 7.37 11.81
C ALA A 32 5.16 6.85 11.71
N ALA A 33 4.96 5.60 11.25
CA ALA A 33 3.63 4.99 11.16
C ALA A 33 3.01 4.78 12.55
N PHE A 34 3.79 4.28 13.53
CA PHE A 34 3.30 4.14 14.90
C PHE A 34 3.00 5.48 15.55
N ALA A 35 3.84 6.51 15.36
CA ALA A 35 3.56 7.87 15.82
C ALA A 35 2.23 8.42 15.24
N THR A 36 1.95 8.11 13.97
CA THR A 36 0.72 8.51 13.29
C THR A 36 -0.53 7.91 13.94
N VAL A 37 -0.46 6.67 14.41
CA VAL A 37 -1.62 5.97 15.01
C VAL A 37 -1.66 6.06 16.54
N ALA A 38 -0.59 6.43 17.20
CA ALA A 38 -0.50 6.41 18.67
C ALA A 38 -1.35 7.48 19.35
N GLY A 39 -1.35 8.70 18.81
CA GLY A 39 -1.80 9.87 19.56
C GLY A 39 -0.77 10.31 20.63
N PRO A 40 -1.14 11.27 21.50
CA PRO A 40 -0.19 11.89 22.42
C PRO A 40 0.30 10.98 23.54
N ASP A 41 -0.45 9.95 23.91
CA ASP A 41 -0.09 9.00 24.98
C ASP A 41 -0.37 7.56 24.54
N PRO A 42 0.61 6.88 23.92
CA PRO A 42 0.47 5.51 23.46
C PRO A 42 0.30 4.53 24.62
N SER A 43 -0.66 3.59 24.48
CA SER A 43 -0.86 2.55 25.47
C SER A 43 0.37 1.63 25.63
N PRO A 44 0.55 0.96 26.77
CA PRO A 44 1.61 -0.04 26.94
C PRO A 44 1.58 -1.14 25.86
N GLU A 45 0.38 -1.56 25.47
CA GLU A 45 0.19 -2.55 24.39
C GLU A 45 0.74 -2.03 23.06
N LEU A 46 0.40 -0.80 22.68
CA LEU A 46 0.89 -0.21 21.42
C LEU A 46 2.42 -0.07 21.42
N ARG A 47 3.03 0.29 22.55
CA ARG A 47 4.49 0.30 22.68
C ARG A 47 5.12 -1.08 22.51
N THR A 48 4.47 -2.12 23.04
CA THR A 48 4.92 -3.52 22.85
C THR A 48 4.86 -3.92 21.37
N LEU A 49 3.78 -3.57 20.67
CA LEU A 49 3.64 -3.83 19.24
C LEU A 49 4.67 -3.04 18.41
N GLN A 50 4.93 -1.78 18.76
CA GLN A 50 5.98 -0.99 18.12
C GLN A 50 7.36 -1.64 18.27
N ALA A 51 7.74 -2.04 19.48
CA ALA A 51 9.02 -2.72 19.71
C ALA A 51 9.15 -4.04 18.92
N ALA A 52 8.06 -4.80 18.80
CA ALA A 52 8.04 -6.02 17.98
C ALA A 52 8.21 -5.69 16.49
N CYS A 53 7.59 -4.61 16.01
CA CYS A 53 7.70 -4.14 14.64
C CYS A 53 9.10 -3.61 14.31
N GLU A 54 9.73 -2.86 15.21
CA GLU A 54 11.11 -2.38 15.08
C GLU A 54 12.09 -3.56 14.98
N LYS A 55 11.89 -4.62 15.78
CA LYS A 55 12.67 -5.85 15.65
C LYS A 55 12.50 -6.50 14.28
N LEU A 56 11.29 -6.49 13.72
CA LEU A 56 11.02 -6.98 12.37
C LEU A 56 11.72 -6.12 11.31
N ALA A 57 11.61 -4.80 11.39
CA ALA A 57 12.28 -3.88 10.48
C ALA A 57 13.80 -4.12 10.44
N HIS A 58 14.44 -4.23 11.61
CA HIS A 58 15.87 -4.58 11.71
C HIS A 58 16.20 -5.94 11.09
N ALA A 59 15.34 -6.96 11.26
CA ALA A 59 15.57 -8.28 10.65
C ALA A 59 15.49 -8.21 9.12
N ILE A 60 14.55 -7.45 8.57
CA ILE A 60 14.41 -7.23 7.13
C ILE A 60 15.63 -6.47 6.59
N ASP A 61 15.99 -5.35 7.21
CA ASP A 61 17.16 -4.55 6.82
C ASP A 61 18.45 -5.38 6.85
N ALA A 62 18.65 -6.19 7.88
CA ALA A 62 19.80 -7.10 7.98
C ALA A 62 19.80 -8.16 6.87
N SER A 63 18.63 -8.68 6.49
CA SER A 63 18.51 -9.69 5.44
C SER A 63 18.84 -9.15 4.04
N ALA A 64 18.66 -7.84 3.83
CA ALA A 64 18.94 -7.15 2.57
C ALA A 64 20.41 -6.72 2.43
N GLN A 65 21.19 -6.70 3.53
CA GLN A 65 22.58 -6.26 3.48
C GLN A 65 23.43 -7.11 2.54
N GLY A 66 24.12 -6.43 1.60
CA GLY A 66 25.02 -7.08 0.64
C GLY A 66 24.32 -7.92 -0.43
N ARG A 67 23.01 -7.82 -0.57
CA ARG A 67 22.21 -8.50 -1.59
C ARG A 67 21.53 -7.50 -2.50
N PRO A 68 21.42 -7.75 -3.82
CA PRO A 68 20.56 -6.95 -4.68
C PRO A 68 19.11 -7.16 -4.27
N GLU A 69 18.39 -6.06 -4.12
CA GLU A 69 16.94 -6.08 -3.88
C GLU A 69 16.18 -6.19 -5.21
N LEU A 70 14.96 -6.67 -5.15
CA LEU A 70 14.06 -6.71 -6.30
C LEU A 70 13.73 -5.29 -6.77
N PRO A 71 13.45 -5.09 -8.07
CA PRO A 71 13.12 -3.77 -8.59
C PRO A 71 11.89 -3.13 -7.93
N TYR A 72 10.85 -3.92 -7.66
CA TYR A 72 9.60 -3.45 -7.06
C TYR A 72 9.44 -3.89 -5.60
N HIS A 73 9.46 -5.21 -5.30
CA HIS A 73 9.28 -5.75 -3.94
C HIS A 73 10.57 -5.60 -3.13
N ASN A 74 10.87 -4.37 -2.72
CA ASN A 74 12.08 -3.96 -2.00
C ASN A 74 11.73 -3.10 -0.77
N ARG A 75 12.73 -2.72 0.01
CA ARG A 75 12.53 -1.95 1.24
C ARG A 75 11.91 -0.56 1.03
N TYR A 76 12.04 0.04 -0.15
CA TYR A 76 11.30 1.28 -0.45
C TYR A 76 9.80 1.02 -0.52
N HIS A 77 9.38 -0.06 -1.21
CA HIS A 77 7.99 -0.49 -1.24
C HIS A 77 7.47 -0.77 0.18
N PHE A 78 8.22 -1.53 0.99
CA PHE A 78 7.83 -1.81 2.37
C PHE A 78 7.66 -0.54 3.20
N ALA A 79 8.58 0.42 3.11
CA ALA A 79 8.48 1.68 3.82
C ALA A 79 7.27 2.52 3.37
N GLU A 80 6.98 2.58 2.06
CA GLU A 80 5.81 3.26 1.51
C GLU A 80 4.51 2.64 2.02
N THR A 81 4.40 1.31 2.00
CA THR A 81 3.20 0.60 2.45
C THR A 81 2.98 0.74 3.95
N VAL A 82 4.04 0.73 4.75
CA VAL A 82 3.98 0.98 6.20
C VAL A 82 3.47 2.38 6.51
N LEU A 83 3.99 3.41 5.83
CA LEU A 83 3.54 4.78 6.00
C LEU A 83 2.08 4.95 5.56
N ALA A 84 1.71 4.41 4.40
CA ALA A 84 0.34 4.43 3.91
C ALA A 84 -0.63 3.74 4.89
N MET A 85 -0.23 2.59 5.43
CA MET A 85 -1.00 1.89 6.47
C MET A 85 -1.23 2.76 7.70
N GLY A 86 -0.19 3.45 8.17
CA GLY A 86 -0.29 4.40 9.28
C GLY A 86 -1.33 5.50 9.04
N TRP A 87 -1.30 6.15 7.87
CA TRP A 87 -2.26 7.23 7.54
C TRP A 87 -3.69 6.72 7.40
N LEU A 88 -3.89 5.61 6.69
CA LEU A 88 -5.21 5.02 6.50
C LEU A 88 -5.81 4.54 7.83
N CYS A 89 -5.00 3.90 8.69
CA CYS A 89 -5.41 3.49 10.02
C CYS A 89 -5.70 4.67 10.95
N ARG A 90 -4.94 5.78 10.86
CA ARG A 90 -5.26 6.99 11.62
C ARG A 90 -6.68 7.47 11.32
N VAL A 91 -7.02 7.62 10.04
CA VAL A 91 -8.37 8.05 9.63
C VAL A 91 -9.46 7.09 10.13
N ALA A 92 -9.21 5.76 10.05
CA ALA A 92 -10.14 4.76 10.55
C ALA A 92 -10.35 4.89 12.07
N ARG A 93 -9.27 5.11 12.83
CA ARG A 93 -9.32 5.31 14.28
C ARG A 93 -10.04 6.59 14.69
N GLU A 94 -9.76 7.70 14.03
CA GLU A 94 -10.43 9.00 14.26
C GLU A 94 -11.95 8.89 14.05
N ARG A 95 -12.39 7.94 13.23
CA ARG A 95 -13.80 7.59 13.00
C ARG A 95 -14.35 6.52 13.94
N GLY A 96 -13.54 6.03 14.87
CA GLY A 96 -13.96 5.03 15.87
C GLY A 96 -14.13 3.61 15.33
N HIS A 97 -13.55 3.28 14.17
CA HIS A 97 -13.73 1.94 13.60
C HIS A 97 -12.97 0.85 14.37
N PHE A 98 -11.76 1.14 14.87
CA PHE A 98 -10.98 0.17 15.64
C PHE A 98 -9.90 0.84 16.53
N PRO A 99 -9.38 0.11 17.56
CA PRO A 99 -8.39 0.64 18.49
C PRO A 99 -6.99 0.77 17.86
N ALA A 100 -6.10 1.51 18.54
CA ALA A 100 -4.71 1.69 18.13
C ALA A 100 -3.92 0.38 18.06
N SER A 101 -4.21 -0.57 18.94
CA SER A 101 -3.55 -1.89 18.93
C SER A 101 -3.83 -2.66 17.64
N LEU A 102 -5.07 -2.61 17.13
CA LEU A 102 -5.39 -3.24 15.84
C LEU A 102 -4.67 -2.55 14.67
N ALA A 103 -4.57 -1.21 14.69
CA ALA A 103 -3.73 -0.47 13.74
C ALA A 103 -2.27 -0.89 13.81
N GLY A 104 -1.72 -1.06 15.02
CA GLY A 104 -0.35 -1.54 15.23
C GLY A 104 -0.10 -2.93 14.65
N LEU A 105 -1.06 -3.85 14.76
CA LEU A 105 -0.98 -5.16 14.12
C LEU A 105 -0.98 -5.06 12.59
N GLY A 106 -1.75 -4.14 12.03
CA GLY A 106 -1.74 -3.83 10.59
C GLY A 106 -0.39 -3.27 10.13
N ILE A 107 0.22 -2.37 10.90
CA ILE A 107 1.57 -1.85 10.61
C ILE A 107 2.60 -2.98 10.64
N ILE A 108 2.56 -3.89 11.63
CA ILE A 108 3.43 -5.07 11.66
C ILE A 108 3.25 -5.92 10.40
N ALA A 109 2.01 -6.19 10.02
CA ALA A 109 1.72 -6.98 8.82
C ALA A 109 2.33 -6.33 7.57
N MET A 110 2.10 -5.03 7.35
CA MET A 110 2.60 -4.32 6.17
C MET A 110 4.12 -4.12 6.16
N THR A 111 4.78 -4.15 7.33
CA THR A 111 6.25 -4.08 7.40
C THR A 111 6.92 -5.26 6.71
N GLY A 112 6.30 -6.43 6.69
CA GLY A 112 6.89 -7.63 6.11
C GLY A 112 5.96 -8.43 5.19
N HIS A 113 4.89 -7.84 4.63
CA HIS A 113 3.90 -8.56 3.82
C HIS A 113 4.50 -9.25 2.60
N ASP A 114 5.57 -8.70 2.03
CA ASP A 114 6.32 -9.24 0.90
C ASP A 114 7.74 -9.72 1.28
N TRP A 115 8.02 -9.91 2.58
CA TRP A 115 9.35 -10.34 3.00
C TRP A 115 9.67 -11.73 2.50
N GLY A 116 10.71 -11.83 1.66
CA GLY A 116 11.12 -13.07 1.00
C GLY A 116 10.49 -13.26 -0.38
N HIS A 117 9.83 -12.23 -0.93
CA HIS A 117 9.31 -12.27 -2.31
C HIS A 117 10.43 -12.66 -3.29
N ASP A 118 10.15 -13.61 -4.19
CA ASP A 118 11.13 -14.17 -5.11
C ASP A 118 11.14 -13.52 -6.51
N GLY A 119 10.36 -12.45 -6.70
CA GLY A 119 10.20 -11.75 -7.97
C GLY A 119 9.28 -12.46 -8.96
N SER A 120 8.69 -13.59 -8.61
CA SER A 120 7.75 -14.29 -9.51
C SER A 120 6.35 -13.66 -9.47
N CYS A 121 5.61 -13.81 -10.57
CA CYS A 121 4.17 -13.57 -10.56
C CYS A 121 3.53 -14.63 -9.68
N ASN A 122 3.01 -14.21 -8.52
CA ASN A 122 2.42 -15.12 -7.56
C ASN A 122 1.15 -15.76 -8.12
N GLY A 123 1.09 -17.08 -7.97
CA GLY A 123 -0.15 -17.81 -8.12
C GLY A 123 -0.58 -18.40 -6.77
N HIS A 124 -1.78 -18.11 -6.32
CA HIS A 124 -2.44 -18.81 -5.20
C HIS A 124 -1.97 -18.46 -3.78
N GLY A 125 -1.44 -17.29 -3.52
CA GLY A 125 -1.14 -16.81 -2.17
C GLY A 125 0.02 -17.50 -1.46
N ARG A 126 0.93 -18.16 -2.19
CA ARG A 126 2.10 -18.83 -1.62
C ARG A 126 3.07 -17.85 -0.98
N LEU A 127 3.36 -16.75 -1.67
CA LEU A 127 4.32 -15.75 -1.20
C LEU A 127 3.84 -15.07 0.07
N GLU A 128 2.56 -14.74 0.15
CA GLU A 128 1.94 -14.15 1.34
C GLU A 128 1.94 -15.12 2.52
N GLN A 129 1.78 -16.42 2.29
CA GLN A 129 1.89 -17.42 3.36
C GLN A 129 3.33 -17.52 3.88
N GLU A 130 4.31 -17.59 2.99
CA GLU A 130 5.73 -17.64 3.34
C GLU A 130 6.16 -16.36 4.09
N ALA A 131 5.71 -15.19 3.64
CA ALA A 131 5.93 -13.91 4.31
C ALA A 131 5.30 -13.88 5.71
N ALA A 132 4.04 -14.31 5.84
CA ALA A 132 3.36 -14.37 7.15
C ALA A 132 4.12 -15.26 8.14
N GLU A 133 4.62 -16.42 7.69
CA GLU A 133 5.43 -17.30 8.55
C GLU A 133 6.77 -16.67 8.92
N ALA A 134 7.44 -15.98 7.99
CA ALA A 134 8.69 -15.28 8.26
C ALA A 134 8.48 -14.16 9.28
N VAL A 135 7.47 -13.33 9.11
CA VAL A 135 7.10 -12.25 10.03
C VAL A 135 6.81 -12.80 11.42
N LEU A 136 5.93 -13.81 11.53
CA LEU A 136 5.53 -14.36 12.83
C LEU A 136 6.68 -15.03 13.57
N ARG A 137 7.67 -15.61 12.91
CA ARG A 137 8.89 -16.10 13.58
C ARG A 137 9.66 -15.01 14.31
N VAL A 138 9.60 -13.76 13.83
CA VAL A 138 10.34 -12.64 14.42
C VAL A 138 9.55 -11.94 15.51
N VAL A 139 8.24 -11.70 15.27
CA VAL A 139 7.42 -10.86 16.16
C VAL A 139 6.69 -11.62 17.28
N SER A 140 6.64 -12.95 17.21
CA SER A 140 5.97 -13.74 18.25
C SER A 140 6.77 -13.79 19.57
N PRO A 141 6.09 -13.85 20.74
CA PRO A 141 4.63 -13.85 20.88
C PRO A 141 4.02 -12.46 20.74
N LEU A 142 2.87 -12.37 20.07
CA LEU A 142 2.04 -11.17 20.04
C LEU A 142 0.88 -11.31 21.04
N PRO A 143 0.36 -10.19 21.60
CA PRO A 143 -0.76 -10.24 22.54
C PRO A 143 -2.04 -10.76 21.88
N TYR A 144 -2.86 -11.46 22.65
CA TYR A 144 -4.17 -12.02 22.24
C TYR A 144 -4.09 -12.84 20.93
N SER A 145 -5.01 -12.61 20.00
CA SER A 145 -5.01 -13.20 18.65
C SER A 145 -4.13 -12.44 17.64
N GLY A 146 -3.16 -11.64 18.13
CA GLY A 146 -2.35 -10.76 17.27
C GLY A 146 -1.65 -11.50 16.14
N GLY A 147 -1.14 -12.72 16.40
CA GLY A 147 -0.53 -13.54 15.36
C GLY A 147 -1.49 -13.96 14.26
N ASP A 148 -2.73 -14.32 14.61
CA ASP A 148 -3.77 -14.68 13.62
C ASP A 148 -4.19 -13.45 12.80
N ILE A 149 -4.27 -12.27 13.43
CA ILE A 149 -4.60 -11.02 12.76
C ILE A 149 -3.49 -10.64 11.77
N VAL A 150 -2.23 -10.63 12.19
CA VAL A 150 -1.08 -10.34 11.31
C VAL A 150 -1.06 -11.30 10.12
N ARG A 151 -1.23 -12.59 10.35
CA ARG A 151 -1.34 -13.60 9.29
C ARG A 151 -2.49 -13.30 8.34
N ALA A 152 -3.68 -13.01 8.86
CA ALA A 152 -4.86 -12.72 8.03
C ALA A 152 -4.67 -11.47 7.16
N VAL A 153 -4.03 -10.44 7.70
CA VAL A 153 -3.74 -9.20 6.96
C VAL A 153 -2.73 -9.47 5.84
N ILE A 154 -1.63 -10.15 6.12
CA ILE A 154 -0.61 -10.48 5.10
C ILE A 154 -1.22 -11.37 4.00
N ILE A 155 -1.91 -12.46 4.34
CA ILE A 155 -2.59 -13.30 3.34
C ILE A 155 -3.67 -12.50 2.59
N GLY A 156 -4.25 -11.49 3.23
CA GLY A 156 -5.22 -10.59 2.64
C GLY A 156 -4.65 -9.66 1.57
N THR A 157 -3.32 -9.45 1.49
CA THR A 157 -2.69 -8.62 0.44
C THR A 157 -2.63 -9.32 -0.92
N ASP A 158 -2.82 -10.65 -0.98
CA ASP A 158 -2.95 -11.36 -2.26
C ASP A 158 -3.95 -10.63 -3.19
N PRO A 159 -3.54 -10.20 -4.40
CA PRO A 159 -4.41 -9.50 -5.34
C PRO A 159 -5.72 -10.22 -5.64
N ALA A 160 -5.74 -11.57 -5.58
CA ALA A 160 -6.95 -12.36 -5.76
C ALA A 160 -8.00 -12.15 -4.65
N ARG A 161 -7.61 -11.61 -3.49
CA ARG A 161 -8.49 -11.37 -2.34
C ARG A 161 -9.05 -9.95 -2.24
N VAL A 162 -8.59 -9.02 -3.07
CA VAL A 162 -9.00 -7.61 -3.02
C VAL A 162 -10.52 -7.44 -3.08
N ALA A 163 -11.19 -8.12 -4.01
CA ALA A 163 -12.64 -8.05 -4.16
C ALA A 163 -13.39 -8.66 -2.96
N GLU A 164 -12.89 -9.77 -2.42
CA GLU A 164 -13.47 -10.42 -1.24
C GLU A 164 -13.33 -9.53 0.00
N ASN A 165 -12.14 -8.99 0.26
CA ASN A 165 -11.88 -8.08 1.37
C ASN A 165 -12.76 -6.83 1.29
N ALA A 166 -12.90 -6.25 0.10
CA ALA A 166 -13.80 -5.12 -0.13
C ALA A 166 -15.26 -5.46 0.17
N ALA A 167 -15.74 -6.63 -0.26
CA ALA A 167 -17.09 -7.08 -0.01
C ALA A 167 -17.36 -7.38 1.48
N ARG A 168 -16.39 -7.98 2.20
CA ARG A 168 -16.49 -8.23 3.64
C ARG A 168 -16.50 -6.92 4.44
N ALA A 169 -15.57 -6.03 4.16
CA ALA A 169 -15.48 -4.73 4.82
C ALA A 169 -16.73 -3.86 4.58
N ALA A 170 -17.35 -3.97 3.40
CA ALA A 170 -18.62 -3.31 3.07
C ALA A 170 -19.87 -4.01 3.64
N GLY A 171 -19.73 -5.15 4.32
CA GLY A 171 -20.85 -5.93 4.84
C GLY A 171 -21.68 -6.67 3.78
N LYS A 172 -21.20 -6.75 2.55
CA LYS A 172 -21.84 -7.50 1.45
C LYS A 172 -21.63 -9.02 1.57
N LEU A 173 -20.62 -9.44 2.33
CA LEU A 173 -20.36 -10.82 2.72
C LEU A 173 -20.42 -10.97 4.25
N PRO A 174 -20.64 -12.19 4.77
CA PRO A 174 -20.48 -12.46 6.19
C PRO A 174 -19.11 -12.05 6.69
N ALA A 175 -19.04 -11.62 7.96
CA ALA A 175 -17.74 -11.29 8.56
C ALA A 175 -16.82 -12.54 8.57
N GLY A 176 -15.53 -12.28 8.39
CA GLY A 176 -14.50 -13.30 8.56
C GLY A 176 -14.42 -13.80 10.01
N LYS A 177 -13.65 -14.86 10.23
CA LYS A 177 -13.50 -15.49 11.57
C LYS A 177 -12.99 -14.53 12.64
N LEU A 178 -12.20 -13.53 12.25
CA LEU A 178 -11.60 -12.54 13.16
C LEU A 178 -12.44 -11.27 13.34
N GLY A 179 -13.59 -11.20 12.67
CA GLY A 179 -14.55 -10.10 12.82
C GLY A 179 -14.37 -8.95 11.85
N ARG A 180 -15.35 -8.03 11.87
CA ARG A 180 -15.45 -6.95 10.88
C ARG A 180 -14.32 -5.94 10.93
N ASP A 181 -13.75 -5.69 12.09
CA ASP A 181 -12.64 -4.75 12.23
C ASP A 181 -11.40 -5.27 11.52
N VAL A 182 -11.16 -6.59 11.56
CA VAL A 182 -10.08 -7.24 10.82
C VAL A 182 -10.39 -7.29 9.32
N ASP A 183 -11.65 -7.50 8.92
CA ASP A 183 -12.06 -7.39 7.51
C ASP A 183 -11.77 -5.98 6.96
N LEU A 184 -12.05 -4.93 7.73
CA LEU A 184 -11.72 -3.56 7.38
C LEU A 184 -10.19 -3.35 7.33
N LEU A 185 -9.46 -3.93 8.28
CA LEU A 185 -8.00 -3.83 8.30
C LEU A 185 -7.36 -4.50 7.07
N CYS A 186 -7.84 -5.68 6.65
CA CYS A 186 -7.40 -6.32 5.39
C CYS A 186 -7.71 -5.46 4.17
N LYS A 187 -8.88 -4.81 4.14
CA LYS A 187 -9.23 -3.86 3.08
C LYS A 187 -8.28 -2.66 3.04
N ILE A 188 -7.96 -2.10 4.21
CA ILE A 188 -7.00 -1.00 4.35
C ILE A 188 -5.59 -1.44 3.93
N ALA A 189 -5.18 -2.67 4.24
CA ALA A 189 -3.90 -3.23 3.82
C ALA A 189 -3.79 -3.31 2.29
N ASN A 190 -4.82 -3.78 1.58
CA ASN A 190 -4.84 -3.76 0.12
C ASN A 190 -4.70 -2.34 -0.46
N GLU A 191 -5.26 -1.33 0.21
CA GLU A 191 -5.13 0.06 -0.23
C GLU A 191 -3.75 0.64 0.09
N ALA A 192 -3.16 0.25 1.21
CA ALA A 192 -1.81 0.66 1.60
C ALA A 192 -0.74 0.09 0.67
N ASP A 193 -0.89 -1.18 0.29
CA ASP A 193 0.02 -1.88 -0.61
C ASP A 193 0.18 -1.18 -1.96
N VAL A 194 -0.93 -0.75 -2.55
CA VAL A 194 -0.92 -0.08 -3.85
C VAL A 194 -0.99 1.44 -3.78
N PHE A 195 -0.86 2.04 -2.60
CA PHE A 195 -1.06 3.48 -2.41
C PHE A 195 -0.15 4.31 -3.32
N ALA A 196 1.15 4.02 -3.34
CA ALA A 196 2.13 4.70 -4.20
C ALA A 196 1.79 4.57 -5.69
N SER A 197 1.26 3.40 -6.10
CA SER A 197 0.84 3.15 -7.47
C SER A 197 -0.39 3.96 -7.91
N PHE A 198 -1.17 4.53 -6.99
CA PHE A 198 -2.24 5.47 -7.32
C PHE A 198 -1.74 6.90 -7.54
N LEU A 199 -0.57 7.26 -7.00
CA LEU A 199 -0.04 8.61 -7.11
C LEU A 199 0.56 8.83 -8.50
N PRO A 200 0.08 9.78 -9.30
CA PRO A 200 0.59 10.01 -10.67
C PRO A 200 2.09 10.28 -10.72
N GLU A 201 2.63 10.86 -9.65
CA GLU A 201 4.05 11.18 -9.51
C GLU A 201 4.96 9.96 -9.44
N LEU A 202 4.42 8.84 -8.94
CA LEU A 202 5.18 7.60 -8.68
C LEU A 202 4.73 6.43 -9.56
N ALA A 203 3.52 6.49 -10.09
CA ALA A 203 2.88 5.36 -10.75
C ALA A 203 3.68 4.81 -11.95
N SER A 204 4.33 5.68 -12.73
CA SER A 204 5.21 5.28 -13.83
C SER A 204 6.41 4.49 -13.31
N GLN A 205 7.13 5.06 -12.33
CA GLN A 205 8.29 4.41 -11.71
C GLN A 205 7.92 3.06 -11.08
N GLN A 206 6.76 2.97 -10.41
CA GLN A 206 6.26 1.72 -9.83
C GLN A 206 5.96 0.69 -10.92
N SER A 207 5.29 1.09 -11.99
CA SER A 207 4.95 0.21 -13.11
C SER A 207 6.20 -0.29 -13.83
N GLU A 208 7.19 0.57 -14.06
CA GLU A 208 8.46 0.20 -14.68
C GLU A 208 9.27 -0.77 -13.82
N ALA A 209 9.33 -0.53 -12.50
CA ALA A 209 9.99 -1.43 -11.57
C ALA A 209 9.35 -2.83 -11.57
N LEU A 210 8.01 -2.89 -11.56
CA LEU A 210 7.27 -4.14 -11.59
C LEU A 210 7.44 -4.86 -12.95
N ALA A 211 7.42 -4.12 -14.08
CA ALA A 211 7.70 -4.69 -15.40
C ALA A 211 9.12 -5.22 -15.53
N GLN A 212 10.10 -4.55 -14.89
CA GLN A 212 11.47 -5.03 -14.84
C GLN A 212 11.58 -6.33 -14.04
N GLU A 213 10.89 -6.43 -12.92
CA GLU A 213 10.86 -7.61 -12.07
C GLU A 213 10.20 -8.82 -12.77
N TRP A 214 9.09 -8.57 -13.45
CA TRP A 214 8.33 -9.59 -14.19
C TRP A 214 8.72 -9.72 -15.66
N ARG A 215 9.94 -9.32 -16.01
CA ARG A 215 10.42 -9.36 -17.40
C ARG A 215 10.26 -10.74 -18.02
N GLY A 216 9.73 -10.78 -19.24
CA GLY A 216 9.49 -12.03 -19.98
C GLY A 216 8.19 -12.74 -19.60
N THR A 217 7.33 -12.10 -18.81
CA THR A 217 5.98 -12.60 -18.52
C THR A 217 4.92 -11.68 -19.17
N GLU A 218 3.75 -12.25 -19.48
CA GLU A 218 2.60 -11.48 -19.99
C GLU A 218 2.17 -10.38 -19.00
N ALA A 219 2.27 -10.64 -17.69
CA ALA A 219 1.96 -9.65 -16.67
C ALA A 219 2.93 -8.45 -16.72
N GLY A 220 4.23 -8.71 -16.88
CA GLY A 220 5.25 -7.67 -17.01
C GLY A 220 5.04 -6.79 -18.24
N GLU A 221 4.63 -7.37 -19.38
CA GLU A 221 4.30 -6.61 -20.59
C GLU A 221 3.05 -5.74 -20.42
N LYS A 222 2.07 -6.22 -19.68
CA LYS A 222 0.80 -5.50 -19.45
C LYS A 222 0.93 -4.35 -18.47
N VAL A 223 1.80 -4.44 -17.47
CA VAL A 223 1.82 -3.52 -16.33
C VAL A 223 2.09 -2.07 -16.74
N THR A 224 2.85 -1.82 -17.82
CA THR A 224 3.14 -0.50 -18.36
C THR A 224 2.19 -0.06 -19.47
N SER A 225 1.27 -0.93 -19.90
CA SER A 225 0.32 -0.59 -20.97
C SER A 225 -0.89 0.19 -20.44
N TYR A 226 -1.56 0.96 -21.34
CA TYR A 226 -2.81 1.65 -21.01
C TYR A 226 -3.90 0.70 -20.52
N SER A 227 -4.07 -0.43 -21.21
CA SER A 227 -5.08 -1.44 -20.84
C SER A 227 -4.77 -2.08 -19.50
N GLY A 228 -3.50 -2.38 -19.20
CA GLY A 228 -3.06 -2.90 -17.93
C GLY A 228 -3.25 -1.90 -16.80
N ARG A 229 -2.89 -0.64 -17.02
CA ARG A 229 -3.12 0.46 -16.07
C ARG A 229 -4.61 0.64 -15.77
N LEU A 230 -5.44 0.65 -16.80
CA LEU A 230 -6.89 0.77 -16.63
C LEU A 230 -7.48 -0.43 -15.88
N ALA A 231 -7.02 -1.65 -16.18
CA ALA A 231 -7.42 -2.86 -15.46
C ALA A 231 -7.06 -2.78 -13.98
N PHE A 232 -5.80 -2.38 -13.67
CA PHE A 232 -5.36 -2.16 -12.29
C PHE A 232 -6.27 -1.16 -11.55
N LEU A 233 -6.50 0.02 -12.12
CA LEU A 233 -7.34 1.05 -11.51
C LEU A 233 -8.79 0.56 -11.27
N ARG A 234 -9.33 -0.29 -12.14
CA ARG A 234 -10.68 -0.87 -12.02
C ARG A 234 -10.78 -1.97 -10.98
N THR A 235 -9.69 -2.66 -10.67
CA THR A 235 -9.65 -3.66 -9.58
C THR A 235 -9.98 -3.02 -8.23
N TYR A 236 -9.64 -1.74 -8.06
CA TYR A 236 -9.88 -0.98 -6.83
C TYR A 236 -11.08 -0.03 -7.00
N ASP A 237 -12.26 -0.55 -7.24
CA ASP A 237 -13.51 0.21 -7.44
C ASP A 237 -14.22 0.59 -6.13
N CYS A 238 -13.91 -0.10 -5.04
CA CYS A 238 -14.53 0.07 -3.73
C CYS A 238 -13.48 0.44 -2.68
N PHE A 239 -13.36 1.73 -2.36
CA PHE A 239 -12.44 2.23 -1.35
C PHE A 239 -13.04 2.23 0.06
N SER A 240 -12.18 2.03 1.07
CA SER A 240 -12.52 2.29 2.47
C SER A 240 -12.88 3.76 2.71
N THR A 241 -13.53 4.05 3.82
CA THR A 241 -13.80 5.43 4.22
C THR A 241 -12.50 6.21 4.42
N SER A 242 -11.44 5.54 4.91
CA SER A 242 -10.11 6.13 5.09
C SER A 242 -9.52 6.61 3.77
N ALA A 243 -9.45 5.74 2.76
CA ALA A 243 -8.91 6.09 1.45
C ALA A 243 -9.73 7.19 0.74
N ARG A 244 -11.07 7.14 0.87
CA ARG A 244 -11.94 8.21 0.38
C ARG A 244 -11.66 9.55 1.05
N SER A 245 -11.44 9.54 2.36
CA SER A 245 -11.15 10.78 3.12
C SER A 245 -9.82 11.41 2.73
N LEU A 246 -8.83 10.59 2.34
CA LEU A 246 -7.55 11.07 1.80
C LEU A 246 -7.64 11.47 0.32
N GLY A 247 -8.79 11.31 -0.34
CA GLY A 247 -8.98 11.69 -1.75
C GLY A 247 -8.55 10.63 -2.77
N LEU A 248 -8.13 9.42 -2.34
CA LEU A 248 -7.61 8.39 -3.21
C LEU A 248 -8.65 7.89 -4.22
N ALA A 249 -9.91 7.78 -3.81
CA ALA A 249 -11.01 7.39 -4.71
C ALA A 249 -11.20 8.40 -5.85
N ALA A 250 -11.25 9.69 -5.51
CA ALA A 250 -11.40 10.74 -6.52
C ALA A 250 -10.20 10.83 -7.47
N LEU A 251 -9.00 10.57 -6.96
CA LEU A 251 -7.78 10.49 -7.77
C LEU A 251 -7.85 9.32 -8.75
N ARG A 252 -8.25 8.13 -8.29
CA ARG A 252 -8.44 6.95 -9.12
C ARG A 252 -9.48 7.18 -10.22
N ASP A 253 -10.63 7.79 -9.88
CA ASP A 253 -11.71 8.04 -10.84
C ASP A 253 -11.24 8.93 -12.00
N ARG A 254 -10.50 9.99 -11.70
CA ARG A 254 -9.89 10.85 -12.74
C ARG A 254 -8.89 10.10 -13.62
N GLN A 255 -8.07 9.20 -13.03
CA GLN A 255 -7.16 8.37 -13.82
C GLN A 255 -7.93 7.38 -14.72
N VAL A 256 -8.98 6.73 -14.19
CA VAL A 256 -9.82 5.82 -14.97
C VAL A 256 -10.42 6.54 -16.18
N GLU A 257 -10.94 7.76 -15.99
CA GLU A 257 -11.47 8.59 -17.08
C GLU A 257 -10.39 8.86 -18.15
N ALA A 258 -9.19 9.29 -17.73
CA ALA A 258 -8.08 9.60 -18.61
C ALA A 258 -7.59 8.38 -19.40
N PHE A 259 -7.33 7.27 -18.73
CA PHE A 259 -6.83 6.05 -19.38
C PHE A 259 -7.90 5.37 -20.26
N ALA A 260 -9.17 5.42 -19.86
CA ALA A 260 -10.26 4.89 -20.68
C ALA A 260 -10.41 5.69 -21.99
N HIS A 261 -10.25 7.01 -21.94
CA HIS A 261 -10.30 7.87 -23.12
C HIS A 261 -9.20 7.52 -24.13
N VAL A 262 -7.95 7.41 -23.69
CA VAL A 262 -6.82 7.02 -24.54
C VAL A 262 -6.99 5.60 -25.09
N GLY A 263 -7.41 4.66 -24.26
CA GLY A 263 -7.65 3.27 -24.68
C GLY A 263 -8.80 3.10 -25.69
N ALA A 264 -9.69 4.10 -25.80
CA ALA A 264 -10.75 4.15 -26.82
C ALA A 264 -10.30 4.84 -28.13
N GLY A 265 -9.02 5.15 -28.29
CA GLY A 265 -8.49 5.84 -29.46
C GLY A 265 -8.57 7.36 -29.38
N GLY A 266 -8.82 7.91 -28.20
CA GLY A 266 -8.73 9.33 -27.92
C GLY A 266 -7.28 9.82 -27.92
N SER A 267 -7.08 11.14 -28.09
CA SER A 267 -5.73 11.68 -28.09
C SER A 267 -5.11 11.67 -26.68
N PRO A 268 -3.77 11.52 -26.57
CA PRO A 268 -3.07 11.70 -25.31
C PRO A 268 -3.31 13.09 -24.68
N GLU A 269 -3.52 14.13 -25.51
CA GLU A 269 -3.80 15.50 -25.06
C GLU A 269 -5.13 15.60 -24.32
N ASP A 270 -6.18 14.91 -24.79
CA ASP A 270 -7.49 14.89 -24.13
C ASP A 270 -7.41 14.13 -22.79
N GLY A 271 -6.68 13.03 -22.77
CA GLY A 271 -6.35 12.32 -21.54
C GLY A 271 -5.52 13.18 -20.56
N ALA A 272 -4.54 13.94 -21.06
CA ALA A 272 -3.78 14.91 -20.28
C ALA A 272 -4.68 15.99 -19.68
N ALA A 273 -5.67 16.49 -20.41
CA ALA A 273 -6.64 17.47 -19.90
C ALA A 273 -7.48 16.93 -18.75
N ALA A 274 -7.81 15.63 -18.74
CA ALA A 274 -8.47 14.99 -17.60
C ALA A 274 -7.54 14.87 -16.38
N LEU A 275 -6.28 14.56 -16.61
CA LEU A 275 -5.23 14.54 -15.58
C LEU A 275 -4.86 15.95 -15.09
N ASP A 276 -4.94 16.98 -15.92
CA ASP A 276 -4.65 18.38 -15.55
C ASP A 276 -5.57 18.95 -14.48
N ARG A 277 -6.68 18.30 -14.22
CA ARG A 277 -7.56 18.58 -13.06
C ARG A 277 -7.00 18.02 -11.74
N MET A 278 -5.89 17.30 -11.77
CA MET A 278 -5.20 16.80 -10.57
C MET A 278 -4.23 17.87 -10.02
N PRO A 279 -3.99 17.89 -8.71
CA PRO A 279 -3.01 18.77 -8.10
C PRO A 279 -1.60 18.48 -8.54
N GLN A 280 -0.72 18.95 -9.08
CA GLN A 280 0.69 18.66 -9.43
C GLN A 280 0.99 18.46 -10.93
N LYS A 281 1.06 19.57 -11.63
CA LYS A 281 1.20 19.69 -13.09
C LYS A 281 2.45 19.05 -13.71
N LYS A 282 3.61 19.06 -13.03
CA LYS A 282 4.89 18.59 -13.62
C LYS A 282 5.01 17.06 -13.63
N ALA A 283 4.59 16.41 -12.56
CA ALA A 283 4.65 14.96 -12.44
C ALA A 283 3.68 14.26 -13.38
N ARG A 284 2.51 14.87 -13.63
CA ARG A 284 1.50 14.38 -14.58
C ARG A 284 2.00 14.36 -16.02
N ALA A 285 2.69 15.42 -16.44
CA ALA A 285 3.27 15.50 -17.80
C ALA A 285 4.33 14.41 -18.00
N ALA A 286 5.18 14.15 -16.99
CA ALA A 286 6.18 13.09 -17.04
C ALA A 286 5.52 11.71 -17.11
N TYR A 287 4.47 11.47 -16.34
CA TYR A 287 3.71 10.22 -16.32
C TYR A 287 3.05 9.92 -17.69
N TRP A 288 2.44 10.93 -18.32
CA TRP A 288 1.89 10.80 -19.66
C TRP A 288 2.96 10.53 -20.72
N THR A 289 4.10 11.22 -20.64
CA THR A 289 5.20 11.02 -21.58
C THR A 289 5.75 9.60 -21.49
N ALA A 290 5.90 9.06 -20.28
CA ALA A 290 6.37 7.71 -20.09
C ALA A 290 5.40 6.65 -20.65
N LEU A 291 4.09 6.86 -20.50
CA LEU A 291 3.06 5.93 -21.01
C LEU A 291 2.77 6.09 -22.51
N GLY A 292 2.98 7.28 -23.08
CA GLY A 292 2.72 7.57 -24.50
C GLY A 292 3.84 7.15 -25.46
N ASN A 293 4.98 6.72 -24.94
CA ASN A 293 6.14 6.25 -25.71
C ASN A 293 6.26 4.71 -25.76
N GLY A 294 5.22 3.99 -25.35
CA GLY A 294 5.17 2.53 -25.32
C GLY A 294 4.37 1.90 -26.47
#